data_05af55ed351ff151c9216a45b5b6b061
#
_entry.id   05af55ed351ff151c9216a45b5b6b061
#
_cell.length_a   1.000
_cell.length_b   1.000
_cell.length_c   1.000
_cell.angle_alpha   90.00
_cell.angle_beta   90.00
_cell.angle_gamma   90.00
#
_symmetry.space_group_name_H-M   'P 1'
#
loop_
_entity.id
_entity.type
_entity.pdbx_description
1 polymer ?
#
loop_
_entity_poly.entity_id
_entity_poly.type
_entity_poly.pdbx_seq_one_letter_code
_entity_poly.pdbx_strand_id
1 'polypeptide(L)'
;FDQVESASVFCGPDAPKTWVGVYDHVFLQHIEEEIKSLEHPTFHFIYTTSNHGPYKMEDSLLDYDPEKVMPNLGDDLKSNKKRNKELATYRYSDKAIFNFINAMKKAFPDSLFVVTGDHSNLFGFLNNTSLIQRDYTLRDTFCTVGLLQHPAFTKDTITAPIGTHMSLMPTIIEAIAPKGFEYYS
;
A
#
# COMPACT_ATOMS: atom_id res chain seq x y z
N PHE A 1 -15.70 -14.26 0.23
CA PHE A 1 -16.06 -12.87 0.57
C PHE A 1 -17.57 -12.72 0.47
N ASP A 2 -18.19 -12.13 1.49
CA ASP A 2 -19.63 -11.89 1.53
C ASP A 2 -20.02 -10.70 0.65
N GLN A 3 -19.10 -9.75 0.48
CA GLN A 3 -19.26 -8.57 -0.34
C GLN A 3 -17.97 -8.29 -1.13
N VAL A 4 -18.14 -7.94 -2.41
CA VAL A 4 -17.05 -7.50 -3.30
C VAL A 4 -17.55 -6.35 -4.15
N GLU A 5 -16.94 -5.19 -4.00
CA GLU A 5 -17.33 -3.98 -4.72
C GLU A 5 -16.14 -3.27 -5.35
N SER A 6 -16.36 -2.59 -6.47
CA SER A 6 -15.37 -1.69 -7.02
C SER A 6 -15.43 -0.33 -6.31
N ALA A 7 -14.28 0.33 -6.15
CA ALA A 7 -14.21 1.65 -5.53
C ALA A 7 -15.15 2.69 -6.20
N SER A 8 -15.37 2.59 -7.51
CA SER A 8 -16.27 3.51 -8.24
C SER A 8 -17.75 3.30 -7.89
N VAL A 9 -18.16 2.07 -7.59
CA VAL A 9 -19.53 1.77 -7.13
C VAL A 9 -19.67 2.23 -5.69
N PHE A 10 -18.72 1.86 -4.85
CA PHE A 10 -18.71 2.14 -3.43
C PHE A 10 -18.68 3.64 -3.10
N CYS A 11 -17.80 4.41 -3.75
CA CYS A 11 -17.69 5.87 -3.53
C CYS A 11 -18.65 6.71 -4.37
N GLY A 12 -19.39 6.08 -5.28
CA GLY A 12 -20.30 6.75 -6.20
C GLY A 12 -19.68 7.24 -7.51
N PRO A 13 -20.51 7.58 -8.50
CA PRO A 13 -20.07 7.87 -9.87
C PRO A 13 -19.23 9.17 -9.99
N ASP A 14 -19.47 10.12 -9.10
CA ASP A 14 -18.83 11.45 -9.12
C ASP A 14 -17.55 11.51 -8.28
N ALA A 15 -17.15 10.40 -7.67
CA ALA A 15 -15.92 10.34 -6.88
C ALA A 15 -14.70 10.72 -7.74
N PRO A 16 -13.81 11.58 -7.24
CA PRO A 16 -12.60 11.96 -7.95
C PRO A 16 -11.70 10.76 -8.16
N LYS A 17 -11.21 10.58 -9.38
CA LYS A 17 -10.56 9.34 -9.80
C LYS A 17 -9.46 9.56 -10.84
N THR A 18 -8.55 8.59 -10.89
CA THR A 18 -7.64 8.40 -12.01
C THR A 18 -8.36 7.61 -13.12
N TRP A 19 -7.66 7.29 -14.19
CA TRP A 19 -8.18 6.40 -15.22
C TRP A 19 -8.37 4.94 -14.75
N VAL A 20 -7.71 4.57 -13.65
CA VAL A 20 -7.76 3.19 -13.08
C VAL A 20 -8.83 3.08 -12.00
N GLY A 21 -8.99 4.08 -11.15
CA GLY A 21 -9.92 4.02 -10.03
C GLY A 21 -9.98 5.31 -9.22
N VAL A 22 -10.81 5.30 -8.19
CA VAL A 22 -10.97 6.41 -7.24
C VAL A 22 -9.63 6.70 -6.55
N TYR A 23 -9.35 7.96 -6.27
CA TYR A 23 -8.15 8.33 -5.53
C TYR A 23 -8.10 7.64 -4.15
N ASP A 24 -6.95 7.09 -3.80
CA ASP A 24 -6.78 6.26 -2.59
C ASP A 24 -7.25 6.97 -1.32
N HIS A 25 -6.98 8.28 -1.15
CA HIS A 25 -7.42 9.01 0.05
C HIS A 25 -8.95 9.11 0.16
N VAL A 26 -9.65 9.24 -0.97
CA VAL A 26 -11.13 9.26 -1.02
C VAL A 26 -11.68 7.86 -0.74
N PHE A 27 -11.14 6.87 -1.42
CA PHE A 27 -11.56 5.48 -1.26
C PHE A 27 -11.35 4.99 0.18
N LEU A 28 -10.18 5.23 0.75
CA LEU A 28 -9.85 4.81 2.12
C LEU A 28 -10.68 5.57 3.17
N GLN A 29 -11.08 6.82 2.92
CA GLN A 29 -12.00 7.53 3.80
C GLN A 29 -13.39 6.87 3.81
N HIS A 30 -13.93 6.50 2.67
CA HIS A 30 -15.22 5.77 2.59
C HIS A 30 -15.14 4.41 3.29
N ILE A 31 -14.05 3.67 3.09
CA ILE A 31 -13.80 2.40 3.80
C ILE A 31 -13.73 2.61 5.33
N GLU A 32 -13.06 3.67 5.78
CA GLU A 32 -12.98 4.01 7.20
C GLU A 32 -14.39 4.24 7.80
N GLU A 33 -15.23 5.00 7.11
CA GLU A 33 -16.60 5.29 7.53
C GLU A 33 -17.45 4.00 7.59
N GLU A 34 -17.34 3.13 6.58
CA GLU A 34 -18.03 1.86 6.55
C GLU A 34 -17.60 0.94 7.70
N ILE A 35 -16.30 0.71 7.85
CA ILE A 35 -15.78 -0.19 8.90
C ILE A 35 -16.20 0.29 10.28
N LYS A 36 -16.23 1.61 10.53
CA LYS A 36 -16.67 2.17 11.80
C LYS A 36 -18.17 1.96 12.08
N SER A 37 -18.96 1.69 11.06
CA SER A 37 -20.40 1.40 11.20
C SER A 37 -20.70 -0.08 11.49
N LEU A 38 -19.71 -0.98 11.36
CA LEU A 38 -19.91 -2.41 11.56
C LEU A 38 -19.92 -2.78 13.04
N GLU A 39 -20.84 -3.68 13.41
CA GLU A 39 -21.00 -4.13 14.79
C GLU A 39 -20.15 -5.36 15.16
N HIS A 40 -19.57 -6.02 14.16
CA HIS A 40 -18.84 -7.28 14.33
C HIS A 40 -17.44 -7.22 13.70
N PRO A 41 -16.48 -7.99 14.21
CA PRO A 41 -15.19 -8.15 13.57
C PRO A 41 -15.33 -8.66 12.14
N THR A 42 -14.63 -8.02 11.22
CA THR A 42 -14.68 -8.30 9.78
C THR A 42 -13.27 -8.36 9.20
N PHE A 43 -13.14 -9.08 8.09
CA PHE A 43 -11.91 -9.10 7.29
C PHE A 43 -12.13 -8.25 6.04
N HIS A 44 -11.27 -7.27 5.84
CA HIS A 44 -11.30 -6.38 4.68
C HIS A 44 -10.07 -6.59 3.81
N PHE A 45 -10.28 -6.90 2.54
CA PHE A 45 -9.26 -6.88 1.51
C PHE A 45 -9.43 -5.60 0.69
N ILE A 46 -8.50 -4.66 0.84
CA ILE A 46 -8.56 -3.33 0.24
C ILE A 46 -7.47 -3.23 -0.83
N TYR A 47 -7.87 -2.96 -2.08
CA TYR A 47 -6.96 -2.81 -3.20
C TYR A 47 -6.95 -1.36 -3.68
N THR A 48 -5.81 -0.68 -3.52
CA THR A 48 -5.61 0.71 -3.92
C THR A 48 -5.04 0.80 -5.33
N THR A 49 -5.31 1.89 -6.06
CA THR A 49 -4.96 1.99 -7.48
C THR A 49 -4.26 3.30 -7.89
N SER A 50 -4.16 4.29 -7.01
CA SER A 50 -3.62 5.61 -7.41
C SER A 50 -2.14 5.57 -7.81
N ASN A 51 -1.41 4.59 -7.32
CA ASN A 51 0.00 4.39 -7.64
C ASN A 51 0.23 3.56 -8.92
N HIS A 52 -0.75 3.48 -9.81
CA HIS A 52 -0.65 2.76 -11.07
C HIS A 52 -0.16 3.66 -12.21
N GLY A 53 0.70 3.12 -13.09
CA GLY A 53 1.11 3.83 -14.31
C GLY A 53 -0.08 4.24 -15.20
N PRO A 54 0.00 5.33 -15.92
CA PRO A 54 1.12 6.23 -16.17
C PRO A 54 1.29 7.35 -15.14
N TYR A 55 0.87 7.18 -13.88
CA TYR A 55 1.06 8.12 -12.75
C TYR A 55 0.43 9.51 -13.00
N LYS A 56 -0.75 9.51 -13.62
CA LYS A 56 -1.52 10.74 -13.91
C LYS A 56 -2.43 11.06 -12.74
N MET A 57 -1.95 11.95 -11.89
CA MET A 57 -2.71 12.54 -10.80
C MET A 57 -2.69 14.06 -10.92
N GLU A 58 -3.64 14.71 -10.27
CA GLU A 58 -3.64 16.17 -10.14
C GLU A 58 -2.44 16.62 -9.30
N ASP A 59 -1.71 17.62 -9.81
CA ASP A 59 -0.50 18.12 -9.14
C ASP A 59 -0.80 18.70 -7.74
N SER A 60 -2.02 19.18 -7.52
CA SER A 60 -2.51 19.67 -6.23
C SER A 60 -2.54 18.60 -5.11
N LEU A 61 -2.65 17.32 -5.50
CA LEU A 61 -2.65 16.17 -4.58
C LEU A 61 -1.22 15.67 -4.27
N LEU A 62 -0.25 16.07 -5.09
CA LEU A 62 1.13 15.60 -5.01
C LEU A 62 1.97 16.54 -4.15
N ASP A 63 1.92 16.37 -2.83
CA ASP A 63 2.79 17.06 -1.86
C ASP A 63 4.20 16.45 -1.89
N TYR A 64 4.94 16.70 -2.98
CA TYR A 64 6.26 16.17 -3.19
C TYR A 64 7.26 17.23 -3.65
N ASP A 65 8.22 17.49 -2.79
CA ASP A 65 9.40 18.30 -3.10
C ASP A 65 10.64 17.40 -2.90
N PRO A 66 11.34 17.00 -3.97
CA PRO A 66 12.47 16.09 -3.87
C PRO A 66 13.58 16.60 -2.96
N GLU A 67 13.78 17.91 -2.87
CA GLU A 67 14.80 18.49 -2.00
C GLU A 67 14.45 18.33 -0.50
N LYS A 68 13.17 18.35 -0.16
CA LYS A 68 12.72 18.19 1.23
C LYS A 68 12.51 16.74 1.63
N VAL A 69 11.95 15.95 0.70
CA VAL A 69 11.54 14.57 0.99
C VAL A 69 12.71 13.59 0.90
N MET A 70 13.57 13.80 -0.06
CA MET A 70 14.73 12.94 -0.32
C MET A 70 15.99 13.81 -0.59
N PRO A 71 16.51 14.52 0.41
CA PRO A 71 17.62 15.47 0.22
C PRO A 71 18.88 14.81 -0.34
N ASN A 72 19.07 13.52 -0.09
CA ASN A 72 20.21 12.74 -0.59
C ASN A 72 19.94 12.06 -1.94
N LEU A 73 18.81 12.35 -2.58
CA LEU A 73 18.52 11.83 -3.91
C LEU A 73 19.49 12.44 -4.92
N GLY A 74 20.07 11.62 -5.78
CA GLY A 74 21.01 12.10 -6.80
C GLY A 74 20.37 13.01 -7.85
N ASP A 75 21.15 13.87 -8.46
CA ASP A 75 20.66 14.86 -9.44
C ASP A 75 20.02 14.20 -10.67
N ASP A 76 20.42 13.00 -11.02
CA ASP A 76 19.84 12.18 -12.09
C ASP A 76 18.36 11.87 -11.84
N LEU A 77 17.96 11.73 -10.58
CA LEU A 77 16.57 11.53 -10.18
C LEU A 77 15.86 12.86 -9.92
N LYS A 78 16.49 13.80 -9.22
CA LYS A 78 15.90 15.11 -8.91
C LYS A 78 15.53 15.89 -10.18
N SER A 79 16.36 15.87 -11.21
CA SER A 79 16.10 16.56 -12.48
C SER A 79 15.10 15.84 -13.40
N ASN A 80 14.80 14.57 -13.15
CA ASN A 80 13.95 13.77 -14.01
C ASN A 80 12.46 13.94 -13.64
N LYS A 81 11.76 14.83 -14.35
CA LYS A 81 10.33 15.16 -14.12
C LYS A 81 9.42 13.93 -14.10
N LYS A 82 9.65 12.94 -14.97
CA LYS A 82 8.83 11.72 -15.03
C LYS A 82 9.02 10.89 -13.75
N ARG A 83 10.26 10.69 -13.33
CA ARG A 83 10.58 9.94 -12.11
C ARG A 83 10.12 10.66 -10.86
N ASN A 84 10.26 11.98 -10.80
CA ASN A 84 9.73 12.78 -9.70
C ASN A 84 8.22 12.65 -9.59
N LYS A 85 7.49 12.65 -10.69
CA LYS A 85 6.04 12.47 -10.68
C LYS A 85 5.66 11.08 -10.17
N GLU A 86 6.38 10.05 -10.58
CA GLU A 86 6.19 8.68 -10.08
C GLU A 86 6.47 8.58 -8.57
N LEU A 87 7.61 9.11 -8.10
CA LEU A 87 7.91 9.17 -6.66
C LEU A 87 6.88 9.96 -5.86
N ALA A 88 6.33 11.02 -6.45
CA ALA A 88 5.25 11.80 -5.85
C ALA A 88 3.98 10.96 -5.64
N THR A 89 3.65 10.08 -6.59
CA THR A 89 2.48 9.17 -6.42
C THR A 89 2.75 8.10 -5.36
N TYR A 90 3.97 7.57 -5.24
CA TYR A 90 4.33 6.67 -4.14
C TYR A 90 4.16 7.34 -2.79
N ARG A 91 4.69 8.56 -2.63
CA ARG A 91 4.52 9.34 -1.41
C ARG A 91 3.05 9.64 -1.10
N TYR A 92 2.26 9.94 -2.12
CA TYR A 92 0.82 10.17 -1.96
C TYR A 92 0.11 8.93 -1.44
N SER A 93 0.32 7.77 -2.06
CA SER A 93 -0.29 6.51 -1.63
C SER A 93 0.17 6.10 -0.23
N ASP A 94 1.46 6.22 0.07
CA ASP A 94 2.02 5.99 1.40
C ASP A 94 1.32 6.85 2.47
N LYS A 95 1.16 8.15 2.21
CA LYS A 95 0.47 9.08 3.10
C LYS A 95 -1.02 8.73 3.28
N ALA A 96 -1.70 8.32 2.21
CA ALA A 96 -3.10 7.92 2.28
C ALA A 96 -3.27 6.65 3.14
N ILE A 97 -2.45 5.63 2.91
CA ILE A 97 -2.45 4.38 3.68
C ILE A 97 -2.07 4.65 5.14
N PHE A 98 -1.03 5.44 5.39
CA PHE A 98 -0.61 5.80 6.74
C PHE A 98 -1.72 6.49 7.53
N ASN A 99 -2.41 7.46 6.92
CA ASN A 99 -3.52 8.17 7.57
C ASN A 99 -4.67 7.22 7.90
N PHE A 100 -5.06 6.35 6.96
CA PHE A 100 -6.08 5.34 7.14
C PHE A 100 -5.73 4.40 8.30
N ILE A 101 -4.54 3.79 8.29
CA ILE A 101 -4.11 2.88 9.36
C ILE A 101 -4.12 3.58 10.71
N ASN A 102 -3.65 4.83 10.80
CA ASN A 102 -3.67 5.56 12.07
C ASN A 102 -5.08 5.87 12.56
N ALA A 103 -6.01 6.19 11.68
CA ALA A 103 -7.41 6.39 12.04
C ALA A 103 -8.05 5.08 12.53
N MET A 104 -7.80 3.98 11.80
CA MET A 104 -8.31 2.65 12.16
C MET A 104 -7.72 2.12 13.46
N LYS A 105 -6.43 2.33 13.72
CA LYS A 105 -5.80 1.96 15.01
C LYS A 105 -6.40 2.68 16.20
N LYS A 106 -6.87 3.91 16.02
CA LYS A 106 -7.56 4.64 17.08
C LYS A 106 -8.97 4.10 17.34
N ALA A 107 -9.67 3.71 16.27
CA ALA A 107 -11.03 3.18 16.37
C ALA A 107 -11.03 1.71 16.82
N PHE A 108 -10.08 0.93 16.34
CA PHE A 108 -9.99 -0.53 16.55
C PHE A 108 -8.55 -0.92 16.92
N PRO A 109 -8.12 -0.67 18.16
CA PRO A 109 -6.72 -0.82 18.57
C PRO A 109 -6.18 -2.25 18.46
N ASP A 110 -7.05 -3.26 18.55
CA ASP A 110 -6.68 -4.68 18.50
C ASP A 110 -6.74 -5.28 17.09
N SER A 111 -6.85 -4.45 16.05
CA SER A 111 -6.86 -4.93 14.67
C SER A 111 -5.48 -5.32 14.16
N LEU A 112 -5.44 -6.39 13.37
CA LEU A 112 -4.26 -6.76 12.57
C LEU A 112 -4.29 -6.00 11.23
N PHE A 113 -3.25 -5.22 10.96
CA PHE A 113 -3.04 -4.58 9.66
C PHE A 113 -1.96 -5.32 8.89
N VAL A 114 -2.28 -5.63 7.64
CA VAL A 114 -1.34 -6.25 6.70
C VAL A 114 -1.30 -5.38 5.46
N VAL A 115 -0.11 -4.92 5.09
CA VAL A 115 0.11 -4.10 3.90
C VAL A 115 1.15 -4.78 3.01
N THR A 116 0.82 -4.94 1.75
CA THR A 116 1.75 -5.45 0.75
C THR A 116 1.46 -4.80 -0.61
N GLY A 117 2.46 -4.75 -1.48
CA GLY A 117 2.22 -4.49 -2.90
C GLY A 117 1.92 -5.78 -3.64
N ASP A 118 1.26 -5.70 -4.77
CA ASP A 118 1.02 -6.83 -5.67
C ASP A 118 2.31 -7.22 -6.42
N HIS A 119 3.11 -6.24 -6.79
CA HIS A 119 4.43 -6.38 -7.42
C HIS A 119 5.23 -5.09 -7.29
N SER A 120 6.51 -5.11 -7.66
CA SER A 120 7.33 -3.90 -7.78
C SER A 120 7.16 -3.26 -9.15
N ASN A 121 7.87 -2.14 -9.39
CA ASN A 121 7.89 -1.52 -10.71
C ASN A 121 8.59 -2.42 -11.73
N LEU A 122 7.82 -2.96 -12.69
CA LEU A 122 8.28 -3.92 -13.69
C LEU A 122 9.31 -3.37 -14.68
N PHE A 123 9.47 -2.06 -14.75
CA PHE A 123 10.34 -1.40 -15.73
C PHE A 123 11.69 -0.94 -15.16
N GLY A 124 12.07 -1.45 -14.02
CA GLY A 124 13.35 -1.10 -13.42
C GLY A 124 13.49 0.40 -13.15
N PHE A 125 12.50 0.96 -12.49
CA PHE A 125 12.38 2.39 -12.19
C PHE A 125 13.67 3.04 -11.67
N LEU A 126 14.38 2.36 -10.80
CA LEU A 126 15.64 2.83 -10.21
C LEU A 126 16.89 2.24 -10.87
N ASN A 127 16.73 1.48 -11.96
CA ASN A 127 17.87 0.89 -12.65
C ASN A 127 18.78 1.97 -13.24
N ASN A 128 20.08 1.78 -13.09
CA ASN A 128 21.12 2.73 -13.53
C ASN A 128 20.94 4.16 -12.98
N THR A 129 20.44 4.27 -11.75
CA THR A 129 20.32 5.54 -11.02
C THR A 129 21.33 5.60 -9.89
N SER A 130 21.48 6.78 -9.28
CA SER A 130 22.31 6.98 -8.09
C SER A 130 21.89 6.13 -6.89
N LEU A 131 20.64 5.64 -6.84
CA LEU A 131 20.15 4.79 -5.76
C LEU A 131 20.49 3.31 -5.96
N ILE A 132 20.53 2.83 -7.20
CA ILE A 132 20.86 1.44 -7.51
C ILE A 132 22.06 1.41 -8.43
N GLN A 133 23.26 1.22 -7.85
CA GLN A 133 24.53 1.13 -8.54
C GLN A 133 24.94 -0.33 -8.84
N ARG A 134 23.98 -1.15 -9.20
CA ARG A 134 24.16 -2.55 -9.57
C ARG A 134 23.18 -2.94 -10.67
N ASP A 135 23.39 -4.07 -11.27
CA ASP A 135 22.46 -4.62 -12.26
C ASP A 135 21.09 -4.91 -11.63
N TYR A 136 20.07 -4.62 -12.41
CA TYR A 136 18.70 -4.95 -12.07
C TYR A 136 18.46 -6.45 -12.22
N THR A 137 17.81 -7.04 -11.24
CA THR A 137 17.56 -8.48 -11.17
C THR A 137 16.08 -8.79 -11.21
N LEU A 138 15.72 -10.06 -11.48
CA LEU A 138 14.33 -10.54 -11.37
C LEU A 138 13.76 -10.30 -9.97
N ARG A 139 14.58 -10.37 -8.93
CA ARG A 139 14.16 -10.05 -7.58
C ARG A 139 13.67 -8.60 -7.47
N ASP A 140 14.35 -7.66 -8.08
CA ASP A 140 13.96 -6.25 -8.07
C ASP A 140 12.63 -6.01 -8.81
N THR A 141 12.33 -6.87 -9.79
CA THR A 141 11.07 -6.83 -10.53
C THR A 141 9.88 -7.34 -9.72
N PHE A 142 10.07 -8.42 -8.98
CA PHE A 142 8.95 -9.18 -8.38
C PHE A 142 8.83 -9.03 -6.87
N CYS A 143 9.88 -8.61 -6.17
CA CYS A 143 9.78 -8.41 -4.74
C CYS A 143 9.07 -7.11 -4.39
N THR A 144 8.18 -7.21 -3.43
CA THR A 144 7.53 -6.07 -2.79
C THR A 144 7.66 -6.16 -1.27
N VAL A 145 7.27 -5.14 -0.57
CA VAL A 145 7.29 -5.10 0.89
C VAL A 145 6.09 -5.85 1.46
N GLY A 146 6.29 -6.51 2.61
CA GLY A 146 5.21 -7.00 3.46
C GLY A 146 5.33 -6.39 4.85
N LEU A 147 4.28 -5.75 5.33
CA LEU A 147 4.20 -5.16 6.65
C LEU A 147 3.04 -5.78 7.41
N LEU A 148 3.32 -6.30 8.60
CA LEU A 148 2.32 -6.76 9.55
C LEU A 148 2.40 -5.90 10.80
N GLN A 149 1.26 -5.39 11.25
CA GLN A 149 1.17 -4.56 12.44
C GLN A 149 0.02 -4.98 13.35
N HIS A 150 0.34 -5.25 14.62
CA HIS A 150 -0.62 -5.56 15.66
C HIS A 150 -0.02 -5.18 17.03
N PRO A 151 -0.80 -4.77 18.05
CA PRO A 151 -0.29 -4.42 19.38
C PRO A 151 0.51 -5.53 20.07
N ALA A 152 0.22 -6.79 19.77
CA ALA A 152 0.98 -7.93 20.30
C ALA A 152 2.42 -8.04 19.76
N PHE A 153 2.76 -7.35 18.69
CA PHE A 153 4.13 -7.27 18.18
C PHE A 153 4.90 -6.23 18.98
N THR A 154 5.63 -6.68 19.98
CA THR A 154 6.33 -5.80 20.94
C THR A 154 7.70 -5.34 20.45
N LYS A 155 8.16 -5.81 19.31
CA LYS A 155 9.45 -5.45 18.71
C LYS A 155 9.30 -5.21 17.22
N ASP A 156 9.90 -4.14 16.76
CA ASP A 156 10.11 -3.95 15.33
C ASP A 156 11.11 -4.99 14.85
N THR A 157 10.66 -5.85 13.95
CA THR A 157 11.49 -6.91 13.39
C THR A 157 11.51 -6.79 11.89
N ILE A 158 12.71 -6.67 11.34
CA ILE A 158 12.92 -6.79 9.90
C ILE A 158 13.51 -8.17 9.65
N THR A 159 12.76 -9.01 8.94
CA THR A 159 13.23 -10.33 8.55
C THR A 159 13.67 -10.34 7.11
N ALA A 160 14.79 -11.00 6.85
CA ALA A 160 15.35 -11.15 5.51
C ALA A 160 14.75 -12.29 4.66
N PRO A 161 14.06 -13.31 5.20
CA PRO A 161 13.50 -14.37 4.38
C PRO A 161 12.44 -13.79 3.45
N ILE A 162 12.47 -14.22 2.18
CA ILE A 162 11.48 -13.89 1.17
C ILE A 162 10.30 -14.84 1.35
N GLY A 163 9.14 -14.27 1.62
CA GLY A 163 7.86 -14.97 1.53
C GLY A 163 7.24 -14.84 0.15
N THR A 164 6.10 -15.46 -0.04
CA THR A 164 5.26 -15.28 -1.23
C THR A 164 3.87 -14.81 -0.83
N HIS A 165 3.13 -14.19 -1.75
CA HIS A 165 1.73 -13.82 -1.50
C HIS A 165 0.86 -15.05 -1.16
N MET A 166 1.23 -16.23 -1.65
CA MET A 166 0.55 -17.49 -1.29
C MET A 166 0.67 -17.84 0.20
N SER A 167 1.74 -17.41 0.86
CA SER A 167 1.94 -17.63 2.29
C SER A 167 1.22 -16.59 3.16
N LEU A 168 0.73 -15.50 2.58
CA LEU A 168 0.20 -14.38 3.34
C LEU A 168 -1.12 -14.75 4.04
N MET A 169 -2.09 -15.31 3.31
CA MET A 169 -3.36 -15.73 3.90
C MET A 169 -3.21 -16.83 4.97
N PRO A 170 -2.44 -17.89 4.73
CA PRO A 170 -2.13 -18.84 5.79
C PRO A 170 -1.54 -18.19 7.04
N THR A 171 -0.59 -17.27 6.88
CA THR A 171 0.03 -16.54 8.00
C THR A 171 -1.00 -15.70 8.78
N ILE A 172 -1.90 -15.01 8.07
CA ILE A 172 -2.99 -14.24 8.70
C ILE A 172 -3.91 -15.18 9.48
N ILE A 173 -4.35 -16.26 8.86
CA ILE A 173 -5.24 -17.25 9.51
C ILE A 173 -4.58 -17.81 10.77
N GLU A 174 -3.32 -18.24 10.72
CA GLU A 174 -2.60 -18.73 11.89
C GLU A 174 -2.44 -17.68 13.00
N ALA A 175 -2.35 -16.38 12.63
CA ALA A 175 -2.23 -15.31 13.61
C ALA A 175 -3.54 -15.00 14.35
N ILE A 176 -4.69 -15.18 13.72
CA ILE A 176 -6.01 -14.76 14.26
C ILE A 176 -6.93 -15.92 14.60
N ALA A 177 -6.73 -17.11 14.05
CA ALA A 177 -7.61 -18.24 14.24
C ALA A 177 -7.50 -18.81 15.68
N PRO A 178 -8.61 -19.31 16.26
CA PRO A 178 -8.57 -19.98 17.53
C PRO A 178 -7.76 -21.29 17.45
N LYS A 179 -7.20 -21.70 18.59
CA LYS A 179 -6.47 -22.98 18.67
C LYS A 179 -7.33 -24.14 18.15
N GLY A 180 -6.74 -24.95 17.28
CA GLY A 180 -7.40 -26.12 16.70
C GLY A 180 -8.25 -25.79 15.45
N PHE A 181 -8.19 -24.58 14.94
CA PHE A 181 -8.79 -24.26 13.66
C PHE A 181 -8.00 -24.95 12.53
N GLU A 182 -8.69 -25.72 11.71
CA GLU A 182 -8.12 -26.40 10.55
C GLU A 182 -8.55 -25.68 9.26
N TYR A 183 -7.63 -25.47 8.35
CA TYR A 183 -7.90 -24.90 7.04
C TYR A 183 -7.10 -25.63 5.97
N TYR A 184 -7.57 -25.59 4.76
CA TYR A 184 -6.89 -26.12 3.58
C TYR A 184 -6.21 -24.98 2.84
N SER A 185 -4.90 -25.08 2.62
CA SER A 185 -4.08 -24.10 1.88
C SER A 185 -3.75 -24.60 0.47
#